data_9c3615aa88213c9fd689961c79813e24
#
_entry.id   9c3615aa88213c9fd689961c79813e24
#
_cell.length_a   1.000
_cell.length_b   1.000
_cell.length_c   1.000
_cell.angle_alpha   90.00
_cell.angle_beta   90.00
_cell.angle_gamma   90.00
#
_symmetry.space_group_name_H-M   'P 1'
#
loop_
_entity.id
_entity.type
_entity.pdbx_description
1 polymer ?
#
loop_
_entity_poly.entity_id
_entity_poly.type
_entity_poly.pdbx_seq_one_letter_code
_entity_poly.pdbx_strand_id
1 'polypeptide(L)'
;MPRKVLPRIRAATPDATSMTLRVRWDTGDENLIDVSGMIESFRPYAPLRQSPELFGQVRVGEHGTDVVWTDEIDTSADTFWRLAQE
;
A
#
# COMPACT_ATOMS: atom_id res chain seq x y z
N MET A 1 16.58 21.53 -13.45
CA MET A 1 15.47 21.39 -12.50
C MET A 1 15.60 20.08 -11.71
N PRO A 2 15.60 20.14 -10.41
CA PRO A 2 15.76 18.91 -9.66
C PRO A 2 14.54 17.98 -9.86
N ARG A 3 14.83 16.71 -10.03
CA ARG A 3 13.80 15.71 -10.15
C ARG A 3 13.24 15.42 -8.77
N LYS A 4 11.92 15.44 -8.67
CA LYS A 4 11.26 15.05 -7.44
C LYS A 4 11.36 13.54 -7.26
N VAL A 5 11.97 13.10 -6.18
CA VAL A 5 12.14 11.70 -5.88
C VAL A 5 11.08 11.31 -4.85
N LEU A 6 10.31 10.25 -5.16
CA LEU A 6 9.33 9.75 -4.22
C LEU A 6 10.03 9.07 -3.04
N PRO A 7 9.52 9.25 -1.83
CA PRO A 7 10.06 8.52 -0.69
C PRO A 7 9.80 7.03 -0.83
N ARG A 8 10.60 6.23 -0.14
CA ARG A 8 10.40 4.79 -0.09
C ARG A 8 9.56 4.44 1.12
N ILE A 9 8.84 3.32 1.01
CA ILE A 9 8.04 2.82 2.12
C ILE A 9 8.94 2.05 3.07
N ARG A 10 8.84 2.35 4.34
CA ARG A 10 9.59 1.68 5.40
C ARG A 10 8.80 0.60 6.08
N ALA A 11 7.50 0.84 6.25
CA ALA A 11 6.62 -0.10 6.91
C ALA A 11 5.21 0.07 6.39
N ALA A 12 4.44 -1.01 6.39
CA ALA A 12 3.03 -0.99 6.04
C ALA A 12 2.30 -1.87 7.04
N THR A 13 1.36 -1.28 7.77
CA THR A 13 0.58 -1.98 8.78
C THR A 13 -0.87 -2.07 8.32
N PRO A 14 -1.40 -3.28 8.12
CA PRO A 14 -2.76 -3.45 7.63
C PRO A 14 -3.80 -3.36 8.75
N ASP A 15 -4.98 -2.85 8.39
CA ASP A 15 -6.18 -2.99 9.20
C ASP A 15 -7.26 -3.54 8.28
N ALA A 16 -7.53 -4.84 8.36
CA ALA A 16 -8.47 -5.51 7.49
C ALA A 16 -9.92 -5.08 7.76
N THR A 17 -10.22 -4.67 8.98
CA THR A 17 -11.57 -4.24 9.34
C THR A 17 -11.99 -2.99 8.57
N SER A 18 -11.09 -2.03 8.46
CA SER A 18 -11.35 -0.77 7.77
C SER A 18 -10.79 -0.73 6.36
N MET A 19 -10.07 -1.79 5.93
CA MET A 19 -9.38 -1.83 4.65
C MET A 19 -8.46 -0.63 4.46
N THR A 20 -7.65 -0.37 5.47
CA THR A 20 -6.66 0.71 5.45
C THR A 20 -5.26 0.15 5.63
N LEU A 21 -4.29 0.92 5.16
CA LEU A 21 -2.87 0.65 5.40
C LEU A 21 -2.26 1.88 6.05
N ARG A 22 -1.55 1.66 7.14
CA ARG A 22 -0.72 2.69 7.73
C ARG A 22 0.65 2.57 7.10
N VAL A 23 1.01 3.54 6.29
CA VAL A 23 2.28 3.54 5.56
C VAL A 23 3.24 4.50 6.22
N ARG A 24 4.41 3.99 6.58
CA ARG A 24 5.50 4.81 7.10
C ARG A 24 6.54 4.96 6.01
N TRP A 25 6.89 6.19 5.72
CA TRP A 25 7.86 6.52 4.68
C TRP A 25 9.26 6.70 5.27
N ASP A 26 10.27 6.58 4.42
CA ASP A 26 11.67 6.75 4.87
C ASP A 26 12.00 8.17 5.31
N THR A 27 11.14 9.12 4.97
CA THR A 27 11.26 10.50 5.46
C THR A 27 10.84 10.65 6.91
N GLY A 28 10.23 9.63 7.50
CA GLY A 28 9.66 9.70 8.84
C GLY A 28 8.17 10.03 8.85
N ASP A 29 7.62 10.43 7.72
CA ASP A 29 6.19 10.70 7.61
C ASP A 29 5.38 9.40 7.66
N GLU A 30 4.13 9.53 8.09
CA GLU A 30 3.23 8.38 8.20
C GLU A 30 1.85 8.81 7.70
N ASN A 31 1.22 7.94 6.92
CA ASN A 31 -0.11 8.19 6.38
C ASN A 31 -0.99 6.97 6.63
N LEU A 32 -2.25 7.22 7.00
CA LEU A 32 -3.26 6.18 7.03
C LEU A 32 -4.03 6.27 5.71
N ILE A 33 -3.93 5.23 4.92
CA ILE A 33 -4.45 5.24 3.55
C ILE A 33 -5.62 4.27 3.43
N ASP A 34 -6.78 4.80 3.02
CA ASP A 34 -7.94 3.97 2.73
C ASP A 34 -7.77 3.35 1.35
N VAL A 35 -7.58 2.03 1.31
CA VAL A 35 -7.38 1.30 0.07
C VAL A 35 -8.63 0.54 -0.38
N SER A 36 -9.76 0.75 0.30
CA SER A 36 -10.98 0.03 -0.03
C SER A 36 -11.45 0.28 -1.46
N GLY A 37 -11.41 1.53 -1.91
CA GLY A 37 -11.80 1.87 -3.28
C GLY A 37 -10.94 1.19 -4.32
N MET A 38 -9.64 1.16 -4.11
CA MET A 38 -8.71 0.49 -5.00
C MET A 38 -8.99 -1.02 -5.07
N ILE A 39 -9.17 -1.63 -3.91
CA ILE A 39 -9.41 -3.07 -3.81
C ILE A 39 -10.75 -3.45 -4.45
N GLU A 40 -11.76 -2.61 -4.31
CA GLU A 40 -13.07 -2.88 -4.89
C GLU A 40 -13.12 -2.64 -6.40
N SER A 41 -12.31 -1.70 -6.90
CA SER A 41 -12.38 -1.26 -8.29
C SER A 41 -11.52 -2.05 -9.25
N PHE A 42 -10.46 -2.70 -8.79
CA PHE A 42 -9.51 -3.37 -9.66
C PHE A 42 -9.51 -4.87 -9.43
N ARG A 43 -9.74 -5.61 -10.51
CA ARG A 43 -9.85 -7.07 -10.46
C ARG A 43 -8.65 -7.79 -9.83
N PRO A 44 -7.40 -7.37 -10.08
CA PRO A 44 -6.26 -8.05 -9.46
C PRO A 44 -6.30 -8.09 -7.93
N TYR A 45 -7.04 -7.15 -7.33
CA TYR A 45 -7.16 -7.10 -5.86
C TYR A 45 -8.35 -7.88 -5.31
N ALA A 46 -9.12 -8.56 -6.18
CA ALA A 46 -10.31 -9.30 -5.73
C ALA A 46 -10.04 -10.30 -4.60
N PRO A 47 -8.92 -11.04 -4.59
CA PRO A 47 -8.65 -11.94 -3.47
C PRO A 47 -8.55 -11.23 -2.12
N LEU A 48 -8.12 -9.97 -2.11
CA LEU A 48 -8.01 -9.19 -0.88
C LEU A 48 -9.38 -8.83 -0.30
N ARG A 49 -10.40 -8.69 -1.15
CA ARG A 49 -11.76 -8.44 -0.69
C ARG A 49 -12.36 -9.66 0.00
N GLN A 50 -11.94 -10.84 -0.44
CA GLN A 50 -12.53 -12.10 0.01
C GLN A 50 -11.84 -12.68 1.23
N SER A 51 -10.61 -12.21 1.53
CA SER A 51 -9.83 -12.78 2.61
C SER A 51 -9.16 -11.69 3.44
N PRO A 52 -9.72 -11.37 4.62
CA PRO A 52 -9.04 -10.46 5.55
C PRO A 52 -7.68 -10.97 5.96
N GLU A 53 -7.50 -12.28 6.02
CA GLU A 53 -6.21 -12.86 6.37
C GLU A 53 -5.16 -12.55 5.31
N LEU A 54 -5.54 -12.64 4.03
CA LEU A 54 -4.63 -12.33 2.95
C LEU A 54 -4.27 -10.84 2.97
N PHE A 55 -5.23 -9.97 3.21
CA PHE A 55 -4.98 -8.55 3.34
C PHE A 55 -3.96 -8.28 4.45
N GLY A 56 -4.06 -9.00 5.55
CA GLY A 56 -3.15 -8.87 6.68
C GLY A 56 -1.73 -9.35 6.41
N GLN A 57 -1.49 -10.06 5.32
CA GLN A 57 -0.17 -10.58 4.98
C GLN A 57 0.68 -9.58 4.19
N VAL A 58 0.24 -8.35 4.04
CA VAL A 58 0.97 -7.33 3.31
C VAL A 58 2.37 -7.14 3.89
N ARG A 59 3.34 -6.96 3.01
CA ARG A 59 4.72 -6.65 3.40
C ARG A 59 5.30 -5.61 2.45
N VAL A 60 6.29 -4.90 2.94
CA VAL A 60 7.03 -3.94 2.11
C VAL A 60 7.97 -4.73 1.20
N GLY A 61 8.01 -4.35 -0.07
CA GLY A 61 8.92 -4.96 -1.03
C GLY A 61 10.38 -4.67 -0.70
N GLU A 62 11.26 -5.44 -1.30
CA GLU A 62 12.69 -5.45 -0.99
C GLU A 62 13.35 -4.07 -1.00
N HIS A 63 12.92 -3.21 -1.93
CA HIS A 63 13.53 -1.88 -2.09
C HIS A 63 12.68 -0.74 -1.55
N GLY A 64 11.57 -1.05 -0.89
CA GLY A 64 10.67 -0.02 -0.38
C GLY A 64 9.89 0.72 -1.47
N THR A 65 9.87 0.18 -2.69
CA THR A 65 9.20 0.81 -3.82
C THR A 65 7.80 0.27 -4.07
N ASP A 66 7.39 -0.73 -3.32
CA ASP A 66 6.05 -1.31 -3.39
C ASP A 66 5.67 -1.97 -2.08
N VAL A 67 4.39 -2.33 -1.98
CA VAL A 67 3.91 -3.29 -0.97
C VAL A 67 3.41 -4.52 -1.70
N VAL A 68 3.57 -5.67 -1.09
CA VAL A 68 3.29 -6.96 -1.71
C VAL A 68 2.38 -7.77 -0.78
N TRP A 69 1.28 -8.27 -1.31
CA TRP A 69 0.43 -9.25 -0.61
C TRP A 69 0.78 -10.66 -1.03
N THR A 70 0.92 -10.86 -2.34
CA THR A 70 1.35 -12.14 -2.93
C THR A 70 2.25 -11.85 -4.11
N ASP A 71 2.82 -12.89 -4.70
CA ASP A 71 3.65 -12.73 -5.89
C ASP A 71 2.90 -12.10 -7.07
N GLU A 72 1.57 -12.17 -7.04
CA GLU A 72 0.74 -11.62 -8.11
C GLU A 72 0.02 -10.32 -7.74
N ILE A 73 0.04 -9.97 -6.45
CA ILE A 73 -0.69 -8.79 -5.96
C ILE A 73 0.27 -7.86 -5.25
N ASP A 74 0.60 -6.77 -5.92
CA ASP A 74 1.46 -5.73 -5.36
C ASP A 74 0.93 -4.36 -5.77
N THR A 75 1.40 -3.32 -5.09
CA THR A 75 1.02 -1.95 -5.38
C THR A 75 2.22 -1.06 -5.17
N SER A 76 2.49 -0.20 -6.16
CA SER A 76 3.67 0.67 -6.11
C SER A 76 3.55 1.75 -5.04
N ALA A 77 4.70 2.19 -4.54
CA ALA A 77 4.77 3.32 -3.62
C ALA A 77 4.19 4.59 -4.23
N ASP A 78 4.34 4.77 -5.54
CA ASP A 78 3.77 5.91 -6.25
C ASP A 78 2.25 5.96 -6.09
N THR A 79 1.58 4.81 -6.19
CA THR A 79 0.13 4.73 -6.00
C THR A 79 -0.27 5.18 -4.60
N PHE A 80 0.44 4.70 -3.58
CA PHE A 80 0.14 5.11 -2.20
C PHE A 80 0.45 6.56 -1.95
N TRP A 81 1.53 7.07 -2.54
CA TRP A 81 1.85 8.48 -2.42
C TRP A 81 0.72 9.36 -2.96
N ARG A 82 0.18 9.00 -4.14
CA ARG A 82 -0.94 9.74 -4.72
C ARG A 82 -2.21 9.63 -3.89
N LEU A 83 -2.52 8.44 -3.36
CA LEU A 83 -3.67 8.26 -2.49
C LEU A 83 -3.56 9.10 -1.23
N ALA A 84 -2.37 9.24 -0.70
CA ALA A 84 -2.14 10.06 0.50
C ALA A 84 -2.34 11.54 0.27
N GLN A 85 -2.27 12.00 -0.99
CA GLN A 85 -2.46 13.41 -1.35
C GLN A 85 -3.93 13.77 -1.55
N GLU A 86 -4.81 12.79 -1.64
CA GLU A 86 -6.24 13.02 -1.87
C GLU A 86 -6.98 13.48 -0.63
#